data_73af59ba2b946b9176aab4b318f6b073
#
_entry.id   73af59ba2b946b9176aab4b318f6b073
#
_cell.length_a   1.000
_cell.length_b   1.000
_cell.length_c   1.000
_cell.angle_alpha   90.00
_cell.angle_beta   90.00
_cell.angle_gamma   90.00
#
_symmetry.space_group_name_H-M   'P 1'
#
loop_
_entity.id
_entity.type
_entity.pdbx_description
1 polymer ?
#
loop_
_entity_poly.entity_id
_entity_poly.type
_entity_poly.pdbx_seq_one_letter_code
_entity_poly.pdbx_strand_id
1 'polypeptide(L)'
;LILETFDQLDMLEAALAAVLNPKKVPVIAQVSVNEDGRTTYGTSLDQAVQFLNGTGADVIGLNCTVGPGPMLELLKKMTRMTKKPISVQPNAGYPRHVGGRNIYMTTPEYLSEYAAQFLSNGASIIGGCCGTTPKHIKAMKQAIKSRYPEKRQPVVEETSTRDTVEAVPLGEKSALGAK
;
A
#
# COMPACT_ATOMS: atom_id res chain seq x y z
N LEU A 1 -10.68 13.65 2.22
CA LEU A 1 -9.27 14.04 2.26
C LEU A 1 -8.40 12.86 1.88
N ILE A 2 -7.33 13.09 1.11
CA ILE A 2 -6.35 12.07 0.73
C ILE A 2 -4.99 12.50 1.28
N LEU A 3 -4.39 11.62 2.06
CA LEU A 3 -3.00 11.67 2.49
C LEU A 3 -2.24 10.66 1.63
N GLU A 4 -1.41 11.13 0.70
CA GLU A 4 -0.79 10.29 -0.31
C GLU A 4 0.73 10.47 -0.38
N THR A 5 1.42 9.46 -0.92
CA THR A 5 2.87 9.47 -1.22
C THR A 5 3.73 9.53 0.05
N PHE A 6 3.25 8.93 1.13
CA PHE A 6 4.06 8.78 2.34
C PHE A 6 4.94 7.52 2.22
N ASP A 7 6.22 7.69 2.52
CA ASP A 7 7.22 6.62 2.57
C ASP A 7 7.83 6.42 3.98
N GLN A 8 7.38 7.24 4.96
CA GLN A 8 7.70 7.13 6.39
C GLN A 8 6.40 7.07 7.19
N LEU A 9 6.26 6.06 8.05
CA LEU A 9 5.02 5.87 8.79
C LEU A 9 4.81 6.89 9.90
N ASP A 10 5.87 7.38 10.52
CA ASP A 10 5.83 8.44 11.53
C ASP A 10 5.32 9.76 10.96
N MET A 11 5.73 10.10 9.74
CA MET A 11 5.22 11.27 9.02
C MET A 11 3.74 11.12 8.69
N LEU A 12 3.32 9.93 8.27
CA LEU A 12 1.91 9.63 8.01
C LEU A 12 1.09 9.66 9.30
N GLU A 13 1.63 9.15 10.40
CA GLU A 13 1.00 9.19 11.72
C GLU A 13 0.74 10.63 12.18
N ALA A 14 1.74 11.51 12.06
CA ALA A 14 1.59 12.93 12.38
C ALA A 14 0.51 13.60 11.52
N ALA A 15 0.48 13.31 10.20
CA ALA A 15 -0.54 13.83 9.29
C ALA A 15 -1.94 13.31 9.66
N LEU A 16 -2.06 12.02 9.99
CA LEU A 16 -3.32 11.41 10.42
C LEU A 16 -3.81 12.01 11.73
N ALA A 17 -2.93 12.22 12.71
CA ALA A 17 -3.28 12.85 13.99
C ALA A 17 -3.90 14.24 13.79
N ALA A 18 -3.36 15.02 12.85
CA ALA A 18 -3.87 16.35 12.55
C ALA A 18 -5.27 16.36 11.91
N VAL A 19 -5.60 15.34 11.09
CA VAL A 19 -6.87 15.32 10.32
C VAL A 19 -7.96 14.47 10.95
N LEU A 20 -7.62 13.56 11.85
CA LEU A 20 -8.57 12.67 12.50
C LEU A 20 -9.16 13.23 13.80
N ASN A 21 -8.65 14.34 14.32
CA ASN A 21 -9.10 14.92 15.59
C ASN A 21 -9.43 16.43 15.48
N PRO A 22 -10.68 16.87 15.42
CA PRO A 22 -11.90 16.04 15.18
C PRO A 22 -12.05 15.66 13.70
N LYS A 23 -12.34 14.41 13.44
CA LYS A 23 -12.58 13.91 12.06
C LYS A 23 -13.89 14.49 11.52
N LYS A 24 -13.80 15.28 10.44
CA LYS A 24 -14.96 15.94 9.80
C LYS A 24 -15.29 15.39 8.40
N VAL A 25 -14.35 14.69 7.77
CA VAL A 25 -14.48 14.18 6.40
C VAL A 25 -13.86 12.78 6.30
N PRO A 26 -14.29 11.96 5.31
CA PRO A 26 -13.62 10.69 5.04
C PRO A 26 -12.13 10.90 4.72
N VAL A 27 -11.29 10.00 5.21
CA VAL A 27 -9.84 10.04 5.05
C VAL A 27 -9.35 8.80 4.32
N ILE A 28 -8.61 9.01 3.25
CA ILE A 28 -7.82 8.00 2.54
C ILE A 28 -6.36 8.19 2.94
N ALA A 29 -5.71 7.12 3.43
CA ALA A 29 -4.29 7.13 3.77
C ALA A 29 -3.52 6.16 2.87
N GLN A 30 -2.48 6.64 2.20
CA GLN A 30 -1.74 5.90 1.21
C GLN A 30 -0.24 5.97 1.48
N VAL A 31 0.43 4.84 1.26
CA VAL A 31 1.87 4.71 1.32
C VAL A 31 2.45 4.43 -0.06
N SER A 32 3.70 4.84 -0.27
CA SER A 32 4.46 4.55 -1.48
C SER A 32 5.49 3.46 -1.20
N VAL A 33 5.42 2.38 -1.96
CA VAL A 33 6.36 1.26 -1.88
C VAL A 33 6.91 0.91 -3.28
N ASN A 34 8.13 0.39 -3.33
CA ASN A 34 8.75 -0.11 -4.55
C ASN A 34 8.20 -1.50 -4.95
N GLU A 35 8.73 -2.08 -6.02
CA GLU A 35 8.32 -3.41 -6.52
C GLU A 35 8.52 -4.52 -5.50
N ASP A 36 9.54 -4.41 -4.65
CA ASP A 36 9.82 -5.38 -3.59
C ASP A 36 8.86 -5.25 -2.40
N GLY A 37 7.95 -4.26 -2.45
CA GLY A 37 7.01 -3.97 -1.37
C GLY A 37 7.67 -3.29 -0.17
N ARG A 38 8.65 -2.41 -0.42
CA ARG A 38 9.31 -1.62 0.62
C ARG A 38 9.23 -0.14 0.32
N THR A 39 9.07 0.66 1.37
CA THR A 39 9.24 2.12 1.27
C THR A 39 10.71 2.46 1.06
N THR A 40 11.02 3.71 0.71
CA THR A 40 12.39 4.22 0.57
C THR A 40 13.22 3.99 1.86
N TYR A 41 12.58 4.01 3.01
CA TYR A 41 13.20 3.81 4.33
C TYR A 41 13.15 2.36 4.83
N GLY A 42 12.79 1.41 3.96
CA GLY A 42 12.87 -0.02 4.24
C GLY A 42 11.65 -0.63 4.94
N THR A 43 10.62 0.15 5.28
CA THR A 43 9.37 -0.37 5.85
C THR A 43 8.70 -1.31 4.86
N SER A 44 8.36 -2.53 5.28
CA SER A 44 7.69 -3.50 4.40
C SER A 44 6.21 -3.17 4.20
N LEU A 45 5.63 -3.69 3.12
CA LEU A 45 4.19 -3.59 2.85
C LEU A 45 3.37 -4.12 4.04
N ASP A 46 3.80 -5.23 4.64
CA ASP A 46 3.11 -5.86 5.77
C ASP A 46 3.07 -4.91 6.97
N GLN A 47 4.20 -4.31 7.32
CA GLN A 47 4.29 -3.31 8.40
C GLN A 47 3.43 -2.08 8.08
N ALA A 48 3.46 -1.60 6.85
CA ALA A 48 2.66 -0.46 6.42
C ALA A 48 1.16 -0.75 6.49
N VAL A 49 0.71 -1.93 6.03
CA VAL A 49 -0.71 -2.33 6.10
C VAL A 49 -1.15 -2.56 7.54
N GLN A 50 -0.32 -3.18 8.37
CA GLN A 50 -0.59 -3.35 9.81
C GLN A 50 -0.78 -1.99 10.50
N PHE A 51 0.11 -1.04 10.24
CA PHE A 51 -0.01 0.33 10.74
C PHE A 51 -1.31 0.97 10.28
N LEU A 52 -1.58 0.97 8.97
CA LEU A 52 -2.78 1.58 8.38
C LEU A 52 -4.08 0.96 8.89
N ASN A 53 -4.11 -0.34 9.16
CA ASN A 53 -5.27 -1.01 9.78
C ASN A 53 -5.59 -0.46 11.17
N GLY A 54 -4.58 -0.09 11.95
CA GLY A 54 -4.72 0.50 13.29
C GLY A 54 -5.15 1.97 13.29
N THR A 55 -5.13 2.64 12.12
CA THR A 55 -5.50 4.06 12.03
C THR A 55 -7.01 4.28 11.89
N GLY A 56 -7.46 5.53 12.14
CA GLY A 56 -8.84 5.97 11.88
C GLY A 56 -9.16 6.28 10.42
N ALA A 57 -8.27 5.98 9.46
CA ALA A 57 -8.53 6.17 8.04
C ALA A 57 -9.68 5.26 7.56
N ASP A 58 -10.56 5.79 6.71
CA ASP A 58 -11.69 5.04 6.15
C ASP A 58 -11.27 4.13 5.01
N VAL A 59 -10.28 4.56 4.24
CA VAL A 59 -9.70 3.84 3.12
C VAL A 59 -8.19 3.85 3.29
N ILE A 60 -7.55 2.73 3.01
CA ILE A 60 -6.09 2.65 2.98
C ILE A 60 -5.61 2.30 1.59
N GLY A 61 -4.36 2.58 1.25
CA GLY A 61 -3.95 2.30 -0.12
C GLY A 61 -2.50 2.51 -0.44
N LEU A 62 -2.23 2.35 -1.74
CA LEU A 62 -0.92 2.50 -2.36
C LEU A 62 -0.99 3.50 -3.50
N ASN A 63 0.00 4.37 -3.61
CA ASN A 63 0.12 5.27 -4.75
C ASN A 63 1.57 5.51 -5.13
N CYS A 64 1.77 5.98 -6.36
CA CYS A 64 3.09 6.36 -6.88
C CYS A 64 4.11 5.21 -6.95
N THR A 65 5.37 5.56 -7.15
CA THR A 65 6.60 4.73 -7.18
C THR A 65 6.62 3.70 -8.30
N VAL A 66 5.57 2.89 -8.46
CA VAL A 66 5.52 1.78 -9.43
C VAL A 66 4.44 1.99 -10.51
N GLY A 67 4.61 1.31 -11.63
CA GLY A 67 3.59 1.20 -12.69
C GLY A 67 2.48 0.22 -12.34
N PRO A 68 1.50 0.03 -13.27
CA PRO A 68 0.30 -0.75 -12.97
C PRO A 68 0.55 -2.23 -12.73
N GLY A 69 1.53 -2.85 -13.39
CA GLY A 69 1.86 -4.27 -13.21
C GLY A 69 2.31 -4.59 -11.78
N PRO A 70 3.42 -4.02 -11.30
CA PRO A 70 3.85 -4.20 -9.91
C PRO A 70 2.79 -3.75 -8.89
N MET A 71 2.05 -2.67 -9.15
CA MET A 71 0.96 -2.23 -8.27
C MET A 71 -0.11 -3.32 -8.11
N LEU A 72 -0.41 -4.09 -9.14
CA LEU A 72 -1.36 -5.19 -9.07
C LEU A 72 -0.88 -6.31 -8.13
N GLU A 73 0.39 -6.65 -8.19
CA GLU A 73 0.97 -7.67 -7.30
C GLU A 73 0.99 -7.21 -5.83
N LEU A 74 1.28 -5.93 -5.60
CA LEU A 74 1.19 -5.33 -4.27
C LEU A 74 -0.26 -5.32 -3.75
N LEU A 75 -1.23 -4.99 -4.60
CA LEU A 75 -2.66 -5.04 -4.25
C LEU A 75 -3.08 -6.45 -3.85
N LYS A 76 -2.71 -7.49 -4.60
CA LYS A 76 -3.02 -8.89 -4.28
C LYS A 76 -2.50 -9.32 -2.90
N LYS A 77 -1.32 -8.83 -2.52
CA LYS A 77 -0.80 -9.04 -1.15
C LYS A 77 -1.64 -8.27 -0.13
N MET A 78 -1.86 -6.99 -0.37
CA MET A 78 -2.57 -6.11 0.56
C MET A 78 -4.02 -6.57 0.82
N THR A 79 -4.73 -7.09 -0.18
CA THR A 79 -6.12 -7.55 -0.03
C THR A 79 -6.29 -8.71 0.95
N ARG A 80 -5.23 -9.48 1.20
CA ARG A 80 -5.23 -10.58 2.18
C ARG A 80 -5.02 -10.10 3.62
N MET A 81 -4.58 -8.85 3.79
CA MET A 81 -4.09 -8.31 5.06
C MET A 81 -5.05 -7.28 5.67
N THR A 82 -6.09 -6.86 4.96
CA THR A 82 -7.01 -5.82 5.43
C THR A 82 -8.45 -6.06 5.01
N LYS A 83 -9.38 -5.65 5.89
CA LYS A 83 -10.81 -5.57 5.59
C LYS A 83 -11.23 -4.16 5.14
N LYS A 84 -10.37 -3.14 5.34
CA LYS A 84 -10.67 -1.76 4.92
C LYS A 84 -10.77 -1.66 3.39
N PRO A 85 -11.57 -0.74 2.84
CA PRO A 85 -11.53 -0.41 1.42
C PRO A 85 -10.12 -0.03 0.99
N ILE A 86 -9.71 -0.47 -0.21
CA ILE A 86 -8.36 -0.21 -0.74
C ILE A 86 -8.42 0.77 -1.90
N SER A 87 -7.55 1.77 -1.87
CA SER A 87 -7.26 2.68 -2.97
C SER A 87 -5.94 2.32 -3.65
N VAL A 88 -5.91 2.32 -4.99
CA VAL A 88 -4.69 2.13 -5.79
C VAL A 88 -4.55 3.22 -6.84
N GLN A 89 -3.36 3.85 -6.89
CA GLN A 89 -3.05 4.94 -7.81
C GLN A 89 -1.63 4.78 -8.36
N PRO A 90 -1.42 3.87 -9.35
CA PRO A 90 -0.11 3.66 -9.97
C PRO A 90 0.34 4.87 -10.79
N ASN A 91 1.63 4.93 -11.06
CA ASN A 91 2.18 5.79 -12.12
C ASN A 91 1.77 5.26 -13.50
N ALA A 92 1.75 6.13 -14.50
CA ALA A 92 1.58 5.74 -15.91
C ALA A 92 2.86 5.07 -16.46
N GLY A 93 3.34 4.01 -15.77
CA GLY A 93 4.58 3.29 -16.05
C GLY A 93 5.80 3.91 -15.36
N TYR A 94 6.99 3.46 -15.80
CA TYR A 94 8.26 4.02 -15.34
C TYR A 94 8.61 5.29 -16.11
N PRO A 95 9.15 6.32 -15.42
CA PRO A 95 9.62 7.50 -16.12
C PRO A 95 10.88 7.20 -16.93
N ARG A 96 10.91 7.67 -18.17
CA ARG A 96 12.14 7.80 -18.97
C ARG A 96 12.64 9.22 -18.85
N HIS A 97 13.91 9.38 -18.47
CA HIS A 97 14.53 10.70 -18.40
C HIS A 97 15.02 11.11 -19.78
N VAL A 98 14.38 12.12 -20.38
CA VAL A 98 14.71 12.64 -21.70
C VAL A 98 14.78 14.16 -21.65
N GLY A 99 15.91 14.74 -22.00
CA GLY A 99 16.08 16.20 -22.05
C GLY A 99 15.76 16.91 -20.71
N GLY A 100 16.14 16.33 -19.58
CA GLY A 100 15.90 16.89 -18.25
C GLY A 100 14.45 16.71 -17.73
N ARG A 101 13.61 15.93 -18.42
CA ARG A 101 12.21 15.70 -18.04
C ARG A 101 11.90 14.22 -17.91
N ASN A 102 11.05 13.89 -16.97
CA ASN A 102 10.47 12.54 -16.86
C ASN A 102 9.30 12.38 -17.82
N ILE A 103 9.40 11.44 -18.75
CA ILE A 103 8.36 11.08 -19.71
C ILE A 103 7.78 9.72 -19.33
N TYR A 104 6.46 9.66 -19.21
CA TYR A 104 5.72 8.43 -18.94
C TYR A 104 5.10 7.92 -20.24
N MET A 105 5.30 6.64 -20.57
CA MET A 105 4.99 6.05 -21.87
C MET A 105 3.77 5.13 -21.87
N THR A 106 3.15 4.92 -20.71
CA THR A 106 1.96 4.06 -20.61
C THR A 106 0.78 4.72 -21.32
N THR A 107 0.08 3.96 -22.15
CA THR A 107 -1.10 4.47 -22.87
C THR A 107 -2.37 4.38 -22.01
N PRO A 108 -3.42 5.17 -22.32
CA PRO A 108 -4.71 5.07 -21.64
C PRO A 108 -5.33 3.66 -21.72
N GLU A 109 -5.17 2.97 -22.85
CA GLU A 109 -5.70 1.62 -23.10
C GLU A 109 -5.04 0.63 -22.13
N TYR A 110 -3.70 0.64 -22.06
CA TYR A 110 -2.96 -0.24 -21.16
C TYR A 110 -3.35 -0.02 -19.70
N LEU A 111 -3.45 1.24 -19.25
CA LEU A 111 -3.86 1.53 -17.87
C LEU A 111 -5.32 1.12 -17.60
N SER A 112 -6.18 1.18 -18.62
CA SER A 112 -7.58 0.76 -18.50
C SER A 112 -7.74 -0.76 -18.31
N GLU A 113 -6.88 -1.57 -18.92
CA GLU A 113 -6.84 -3.03 -18.72
C GLU A 113 -6.48 -3.36 -17.26
N TYR A 114 -5.52 -2.64 -16.71
CA TYR A 114 -5.17 -2.80 -15.29
C TYR A 114 -6.26 -2.28 -14.35
N ALA A 115 -7.00 -1.24 -14.70
CA ALA A 115 -8.13 -0.79 -13.90
C ALA A 115 -9.17 -1.90 -13.69
N ALA A 116 -9.45 -2.68 -14.74
CA ALA A 116 -10.33 -3.84 -14.63
C ALA A 116 -9.74 -4.92 -13.71
N GLN A 117 -8.42 -5.17 -13.80
CA GLN A 117 -7.74 -6.14 -12.94
C GLN A 117 -7.68 -5.67 -11.48
N PHE A 118 -7.42 -4.39 -11.23
CA PHE A 118 -7.47 -3.83 -9.86
C PHE A 118 -8.83 -4.05 -9.22
N LEU A 119 -9.91 -3.77 -9.96
CA LEU A 119 -11.28 -3.97 -9.48
C LEU A 119 -11.54 -5.44 -9.14
N SER A 120 -11.19 -6.35 -10.03
CA SER A 120 -11.36 -7.80 -9.83
C SER A 120 -10.50 -8.36 -8.70
N ASN A 121 -9.40 -7.67 -8.33
CA ASN A 121 -8.57 -8.03 -7.18
C ASN A 121 -8.86 -7.20 -5.92
N GLY A 122 -10.05 -6.58 -5.83
CA GLY A 122 -10.58 -6.01 -4.60
C GLY A 122 -10.22 -4.55 -4.32
N ALA A 123 -9.69 -3.80 -5.29
CA ALA A 123 -9.58 -2.36 -5.15
C ALA A 123 -10.98 -1.73 -5.10
N SER A 124 -11.20 -0.79 -4.20
CA SER A 124 -12.46 -0.04 -4.04
C SER A 124 -12.38 1.34 -4.71
N ILE A 125 -11.19 1.92 -4.74
CA ILE A 125 -10.91 3.21 -5.39
C ILE A 125 -9.73 3.00 -6.33
N ILE A 126 -9.87 3.46 -7.57
CA ILE A 126 -8.86 3.32 -8.61
C ILE A 126 -8.61 4.69 -9.22
N GLY A 127 -7.35 5.08 -9.27
CA GLY A 127 -6.91 6.33 -9.84
C GLY A 127 -5.56 6.18 -10.53
N GLY A 128 -4.83 7.27 -10.63
CA GLY A 128 -3.48 7.30 -11.14
C GLY A 128 -2.66 8.39 -10.48
N CYS A 129 -1.34 8.25 -10.56
CA CYS A 129 -0.36 9.19 -10.01
C CYS A 129 0.49 9.77 -11.15
N CYS A 130 1.79 9.80 -11.03
CA CYS A 130 2.70 10.43 -11.98
C CYS A 130 2.48 9.96 -13.43
N GLY A 131 2.45 10.91 -14.36
CA GLY A 131 2.24 10.65 -15.79
C GLY A 131 0.78 10.38 -16.20
N THR A 132 -0.14 10.22 -15.24
CA THR A 132 -1.56 10.01 -15.53
C THR A 132 -2.21 11.31 -16.02
N THR A 133 -2.96 11.22 -17.10
CA THR A 133 -3.68 12.34 -17.72
C THR A 133 -5.20 12.12 -17.67
N PRO A 134 -6.03 13.13 -17.95
CA PRO A 134 -7.47 12.95 -18.03
C PRO A 134 -7.91 11.87 -19.03
N LYS A 135 -7.14 11.62 -20.11
CA LYS A 135 -7.41 10.54 -21.06
C LYS A 135 -7.30 9.16 -20.42
N HIS A 136 -6.27 8.96 -19.58
CA HIS A 136 -6.09 7.72 -18.79
C HIS A 136 -7.27 7.50 -17.86
N ILE A 137 -7.66 8.51 -17.08
CA ILE A 137 -8.79 8.42 -16.16
C ILE A 137 -10.09 8.11 -16.89
N LYS A 138 -10.32 8.74 -18.06
CA LYS A 138 -11.50 8.46 -18.89
C LYS A 138 -11.53 7.00 -19.35
N ALA A 139 -10.40 6.47 -19.84
CA ALA A 139 -10.30 5.08 -20.29
C ALA A 139 -10.53 4.10 -19.14
N MET A 140 -9.88 4.30 -17.99
CA MET A 140 -10.08 3.50 -16.78
C MET A 140 -11.55 3.50 -16.34
N LYS A 141 -12.19 4.67 -16.29
CA LYS A 141 -13.62 4.79 -15.92
C LYS A 141 -14.51 4.00 -16.89
N GLN A 142 -14.22 4.03 -18.19
CA GLN A 142 -14.99 3.29 -19.18
C GLN A 142 -14.83 1.78 -19.01
N ALA A 143 -13.62 1.31 -18.73
CA ALA A 143 -13.32 -0.11 -18.54
C ALA A 143 -14.03 -0.74 -17.33
N ILE A 144 -14.30 0.06 -16.27
CA ILE A 144 -14.93 -0.44 -15.05
C ILE A 144 -16.40 -0.04 -14.88
N LYS A 145 -16.98 0.73 -15.80
CA LYS A 145 -18.32 1.35 -15.68
C LYS A 145 -19.45 0.38 -15.34
N SER A 146 -19.37 -0.87 -15.82
CA SER A 146 -20.40 -1.90 -15.62
C SER A 146 -19.92 -3.04 -14.73
N ARG A 147 -18.85 -2.84 -13.97
CA ARG A 147 -18.22 -3.87 -13.15
C ARG A 147 -18.35 -3.48 -11.68
N TYR A 148 -18.48 -4.50 -10.82
CA TYR A 148 -18.47 -4.34 -9.37
C TYR A 148 -17.21 -5.00 -8.80
N PRO A 149 -16.65 -4.49 -7.69
CA PRO A 149 -15.57 -5.15 -6.99
C PRO A 149 -15.98 -6.58 -6.61
N GLU A 150 -15.11 -7.55 -6.80
CA GLU A 150 -15.34 -8.88 -6.25
C GLU A 150 -15.35 -8.81 -4.71
N LYS A 151 -16.24 -9.60 -4.09
CA LYS A 151 -16.24 -9.75 -2.64
C LYS A 151 -14.92 -10.36 -2.22
N ARG A 152 -14.18 -9.68 -1.36
CA ARG A 152 -12.93 -10.21 -0.82
C ARG A 152 -13.21 -11.46 0.00
N GLN A 153 -12.33 -12.44 -0.14
CA GLN A 153 -12.33 -13.59 0.74
C GLN A 153 -11.97 -13.12 2.17
N PRO A 154 -12.51 -13.77 3.21
CA PRO A 154 -12.15 -13.42 4.58
C PRO A 154 -10.64 -13.59 4.77
N VAL A 155 -10.02 -12.64 5.45
CA VAL A 155 -8.64 -12.75 5.90
C VAL A 155 -8.55 -13.99 6.80
N VAL A 156 -7.82 -15.00 6.38
CA VAL A 156 -7.45 -16.12 7.26
C VAL A 156 -6.46 -15.53 8.25
N GLU A 157 -6.87 -15.40 9.51
CA GLU A 157 -5.93 -15.14 10.59
C GLU A 157 -5.02 -16.38 10.68
N GLU A 158 -3.83 -16.32 10.09
CA GLU A 158 -2.77 -17.23 10.49
C GLU A 158 -2.46 -16.87 11.93
N THR A 159 -2.97 -17.69 12.85
CA THR A 159 -2.52 -17.70 14.24
C THR A 159 -1.03 -17.99 14.19
N SER A 160 -0.23 -16.93 14.27
CA SER A 160 1.17 -17.05 14.58
C SER A 160 1.26 -17.79 15.91
N THR A 161 1.52 -19.08 15.85
CA THR A 161 2.07 -19.81 16.96
C THR A 161 3.39 -19.12 17.27
N ARG A 162 3.36 -18.26 18.28
CA ARG A 162 4.58 -17.79 18.91
C ARG A 162 5.24 -19.05 19.45
N ASP A 163 6.29 -19.50 18.77
CA ASP A 163 7.25 -20.39 19.39
C ASP A 163 7.70 -19.70 20.65
N THR A 164 7.25 -20.24 21.79
CA THR A 164 7.77 -19.90 23.11
C THR A 164 9.23 -20.31 23.07
N VAL A 165 10.10 -19.29 22.86
CA VAL A 165 11.52 -19.47 23.11
C VAL A 165 11.66 -19.73 24.59
N GLU A 166 11.85 -21.00 24.96
CA GLU A 166 12.22 -21.39 26.31
C GLU A 166 13.48 -20.62 26.69
N ALA A 167 13.36 -19.83 27.75
CA ALA A 167 14.50 -19.11 28.31
C ALA A 167 15.53 -20.14 28.79
N VAL A 168 16.67 -20.20 28.12
CA VAL A 168 17.83 -20.95 28.58
C VAL A 168 18.31 -20.32 29.91
N PRO A 169 18.32 -21.07 31.03
CA PRO A 169 18.79 -20.51 32.29
C PRO A 169 20.29 -20.19 32.17
N LEU A 170 20.66 -18.94 32.48
CA LEU A 170 22.06 -18.53 32.61
C LEU A 170 22.71 -19.30 33.75
N GLY A 171 23.63 -20.20 33.40
CA GLY A 171 24.37 -20.96 34.34
C GLY A 171 25.08 -20.11 35.40
N GLU A 172 25.05 -20.60 36.62
CA GLU A 172 25.67 -20.03 37.79
C GLU A 172 27.17 -19.75 37.56
N LYS A 173 27.62 -18.58 38.01
CA LYS A 173 29.04 -18.20 38.04
C LYS A 173 29.78 -19.18 38.92
N SER A 174 30.65 -20.00 38.34
CA SER A 174 31.64 -20.75 39.11
C SER A 174 32.62 -19.78 39.73
N ALA A 175 32.65 -19.78 41.08
CA ALA A 175 33.66 -19.10 41.88
C ALA A 175 35.02 -19.76 41.62
N LEU A 176 35.95 -19.07 40.96
CA LEU A 176 37.38 -19.42 40.98
C LEU A 176 37.99 -18.80 42.21
N GLY A 177 38.34 -19.68 43.13
CA GLY A 177 38.97 -19.37 44.38
C GLY A 177 40.39 -18.81 44.25
N ALA A 178 40.72 -18.03 45.23
CA ALA A 178 42.06 -17.51 45.53
C ALA A 178 43.10 -18.63 45.75
N LYS A 179 44.24 -18.46 45.22
CA LYS A 179 45.57 -18.70 45.81
C LYS A 179 46.59 -17.81 45.11
#